data_722f41f99881b3602c04b750c50c0fd5
#
_entry.id   722f41f99881b3602c04b750c50c0fd5
#
_cell.length_a   1.000
_cell.length_b   1.000
_cell.length_c   1.000
_cell.angle_alpha   90.00
_cell.angle_beta   90.00
_cell.angle_gamma   90.00
#
_symmetry.space_group_name_H-M   'P 1'
#
loop_
_entity.id
_entity.type
_entity.pdbx_description
1 polymer ?
#
loop_
_entity_poly.entity_id
_entity_poly.type
_entity_poly.pdbx_seq_one_letter_code
_entity_poly.pdbx_strand_id
1 'polypeptide(L)'
;MPWTACYHQPMDRSNGYEAVSKEFLAHRGNSRTRSNAIGVNTVRKWAKTLPQGSSVIDLGCGPGIPITVVLVEEGLQVFGVDAAPSFVAAFQHNLPGTPIACEPVLESSFFDRTFDAVLSIGLMFLLKAEEQHLLIRRFAEILVPGGRLLFTSTAKPHAWTDAMTGLESVSLGAEEYRKLLGVAGISVAAEYEDVGESHYFDAFMGNKIIAPLKP
;
A
#
# COMPACT_ATOMS: atom_id res chain seq x y z
N MET A 1 46.20 -5.52 -18.09
CA MET A 1 44.89 -6.12 -17.97
C MET A 1 43.96 -5.08 -17.33
N PRO A 2 42.94 -4.55 -18.02
CA PRO A 2 42.07 -3.55 -17.43
C PRO A 2 41.11 -4.24 -16.47
N TRP A 3 40.99 -3.72 -15.28
CA TRP A 3 40.00 -4.08 -14.25
C TRP A 3 38.63 -3.74 -14.79
N THR A 4 37.81 -4.74 -15.13
CA THR A 4 36.39 -4.58 -15.37
C THR A 4 35.77 -4.29 -14.02
N ALA A 5 35.42 -3.02 -13.78
CA ALA A 5 34.56 -2.63 -12.69
C ALA A 5 33.20 -3.36 -12.88
N CYS A 6 32.92 -4.35 -12.04
CA CYS A 6 31.59 -4.88 -11.87
C CYS A 6 30.73 -3.73 -11.36
N TYR A 7 30.03 -3.06 -12.26
CA TYR A 7 28.90 -2.22 -11.90
C TYR A 7 27.86 -3.15 -11.28
N HIS A 8 27.83 -3.22 -9.96
CA HIS A 8 26.66 -3.70 -9.24
C HIS A 8 25.54 -2.72 -9.59
N GLN A 9 24.68 -3.10 -10.52
CA GLN A 9 23.39 -2.42 -10.64
C GLN A 9 22.69 -2.61 -9.27
N PRO A 10 22.20 -1.53 -8.64
CA PRO A 10 21.45 -1.68 -7.41
C PRO A 10 20.30 -2.65 -7.69
N MET A 11 20.16 -3.66 -6.81
CA MET A 11 19.12 -4.67 -6.93
C MET A 11 17.76 -3.95 -7.00
N ASP A 12 16.97 -4.23 -8.02
CA ASP A 12 15.61 -3.68 -8.15
C ASP A 12 14.78 -4.13 -6.95
N ARG A 13 14.33 -3.16 -6.16
CA ARG A 13 13.57 -3.38 -4.92
C ARG A 13 12.10 -3.03 -5.08
N SER A 14 11.68 -2.72 -6.32
CA SER A 14 10.31 -2.31 -6.68
C SER A 14 9.46 -3.46 -7.23
N ASN A 15 9.86 -4.72 -7.01
CA ASN A 15 9.21 -5.91 -7.59
C ASN A 15 9.05 -5.80 -9.13
N GLY A 16 10.08 -5.29 -9.82
CA GLY A 16 10.08 -5.15 -11.27
C GLY A 16 9.36 -3.90 -11.80
N TYR A 17 8.66 -3.15 -10.95
CA TYR A 17 7.87 -2.00 -11.41
C TYR A 17 8.72 -0.82 -11.92
N GLU A 18 9.95 -0.64 -11.43
CA GLU A 18 10.85 0.37 -12.01
C GLU A 18 11.18 0.05 -13.47
N ALA A 19 11.41 -1.22 -13.80
CA ALA A 19 11.73 -1.63 -15.16
C ALA A 19 10.59 -1.37 -16.16
N VAL A 20 9.33 -1.45 -15.71
CA VAL A 20 8.12 -1.23 -16.53
C VAL A 20 7.46 0.12 -16.28
N SER A 21 8.08 0.99 -15.49
CA SER A 21 7.51 2.25 -15.03
C SER A 21 7.04 3.16 -16.17
N LYS A 22 7.82 3.25 -17.24
CA LYS A 22 7.47 4.07 -18.42
C LYS A 22 6.17 3.61 -19.08
N GLU A 23 6.02 2.30 -19.26
CA GLU A 23 4.81 1.71 -19.84
C GLU A 23 3.61 1.88 -18.90
N PHE A 24 3.80 1.58 -17.63
CA PHE A 24 2.77 1.78 -16.60
C PHE A 24 2.27 3.24 -16.57
N LEU A 25 3.17 4.22 -16.56
CA LEU A 25 2.82 5.64 -16.56
C LEU A 25 2.12 6.06 -17.84
N ALA A 26 2.50 5.53 -19.00
CA ALA A 26 1.83 5.81 -20.26
C ALA A 26 0.37 5.33 -20.26
N HIS A 27 0.08 4.19 -19.66
CA HIS A 27 -1.27 3.63 -19.57
C HIS A 27 -2.13 4.26 -18.47
N ARG A 28 -1.54 4.62 -17.33
CA ARG A 28 -2.26 5.20 -16.18
C ARG A 28 -2.10 6.71 -16.01
N GLY A 29 -1.02 7.30 -16.53
CA GLY A 29 -0.58 8.66 -16.24
C GLY A 29 -1.47 9.80 -16.75
N ASN A 30 -2.39 9.54 -17.68
CA ASN A 30 -3.29 10.56 -18.21
C ASN A 30 -4.68 10.59 -17.54
N SER A 31 -4.83 9.95 -16.40
CA SER A 31 -6.14 9.62 -15.85
C SER A 31 -6.49 10.32 -14.54
N ARG A 32 -6.18 11.63 -14.41
CA ARG A 32 -6.81 12.47 -13.36
C ARG A 32 -8.35 12.46 -13.43
N THR A 33 -8.92 12.05 -14.57
CA THR A 33 -10.36 12.13 -14.85
C THR A 33 -11.08 10.78 -14.81
N ARG A 34 -10.40 9.66 -14.50
CA ARG A 34 -11.08 8.36 -14.40
C ARG A 34 -11.73 8.17 -13.04
N SER A 35 -12.83 8.88 -12.80
CA SER A 35 -13.75 8.60 -11.68
C SER A 35 -14.20 7.13 -11.59
N ASN A 36 -14.07 6.37 -12.68
CA ASN A 36 -14.43 4.96 -12.79
C ASN A 36 -13.22 4.01 -12.79
N ALA A 37 -12.02 4.46 -12.44
CA ALA A 37 -10.88 3.56 -12.29
C ALA A 37 -11.11 2.62 -11.09
N ILE A 38 -10.62 1.39 -11.23
CA ILE A 38 -10.73 0.35 -10.19
C ILE A 38 -10.24 0.93 -8.86
N GLY A 39 -11.03 0.77 -7.80
CA GLY A 39 -10.71 1.19 -6.44
C GLY A 39 -11.04 2.64 -6.10
N VAL A 40 -11.17 3.55 -7.05
CA VAL A 40 -11.40 4.99 -6.78
C VAL A 40 -12.64 5.22 -5.93
N ASN A 41 -13.77 4.61 -6.30
CA ASN A 41 -15.01 4.78 -5.56
C ASN A 41 -14.97 4.13 -4.16
N THR A 42 -14.33 2.97 -4.05
CA THR A 42 -14.16 2.26 -2.77
C THR A 42 -13.27 3.06 -1.83
N VAL A 43 -12.11 3.53 -2.30
CA VAL A 43 -11.21 4.37 -1.51
C VAL A 43 -11.88 5.68 -1.11
N ARG A 44 -12.63 6.33 -2.00
CA ARG A 44 -13.36 7.57 -1.68
C ARG A 44 -14.41 7.37 -0.60
N LYS A 45 -15.20 6.28 -0.68
CA LYS A 45 -16.17 5.95 0.36
C LYS A 45 -15.50 5.71 1.71
N TRP A 46 -14.40 4.95 1.71
CA TRP A 46 -13.62 4.68 2.90
C TRP A 46 -12.98 5.97 3.47
N ALA A 47 -12.35 6.79 2.64
CA ALA A 47 -11.74 8.05 3.05
C ALA A 47 -12.74 8.99 3.77
N LYS A 48 -14.00 9.03 3.31
CA LYS A 48 -15.08 9.80 3.95
C LYS A 48 -15.49 9.29 5.33
N THR A 49 -15.08 8.09 5.72
CA THR A 49 -15.32 7.57 7.09
C THR A 49 -14.26 8.04 8.08
N LEU A 50 -13.15 8.61 7.59
CA LEU A 50 -12.08 9.15 8.42
C LEU A 50 -12.40 10.58 8.86
N PRO A 51 -12.02 10.98 10.08
CA PRO A 51 -12.10 12.38 10.49
C PRO A 51 -11.33 13.29 9.54
N GLN A 52 -11.85 14.49 9.32
CA GLN A 52 -11.19 15.50 8.48
C GLN A 52 -9.77 15.79 8.99
N GLY A 53 -8.80 15.83 8.08
CA GLY A 53 -7.40 16.09 8.43
C GLY A 53 -6.66 14.90 9.02
N SER A 54 -7.28 13.71 9.10
CA SER A 54 -6.59 12.48 9.53
C SER A 54 -5.32 12.24 8.71
N SER A 55 -4.26 11.78 9.38
CA SER A 55 -3.01 11.37 8.74
C SER A 55 -3.15 9.98 8.13
N VAL A 56 -2.88 9.85 6.83
CA VAL A 56 -2.97 8.59 6.08
C VAL A 56 -1.64 8.31 5.40
N ILE A 57 -1.14 7.09 5.54
CA ILE A 57 -0.02 6.61 4.74
C ILE A 57 -0.52 5.66 3.66
N ASP A 58 -0.09 5.90 2.41
CA ASP A 58 -0.39 5.08 1.23
C ASP A 58 0.86 4.28 0.85
N LEU A 59 0.79 2.97 1.02
CA LEU A 59 1.91 2.05 0.85
C LEU A 59 1.82 1.37 -0.53
N GLY A 60 2.88 1.53 -1.33
CA GLY A 60 2.87 1.19 -2.75
C GLY A 60 2.04 2.20 -3.53
N CYS A 61 2.18 3.49 -3.22
CA CYS A 61 1.32 4.55 -3.74
C CYS A 61 1.48 4.80 -5.24
N GLY A 62 2.52 4.23 -5.88
CA GLY A 62 2.80 4.43 -7.29
C GLY A 62 2.93 5.91 -7.65
N PRO A 63 2.42 6.35 -8.81
CA PRO A 63 2.45 7.75 -9.23
C PRO A 63 1.42 8.65 -8.50
N GLY A 64 0.72 8.16 -7.48
CA GLY A 64 -0.28 8.89 -6.70
C GLY A 64 -1.66 9.01 -7.37
N ILE A 65 -1.78 8.67 -8.63
CA ILE A 65 -3.04 8.68 -9.38
C ILE A 65 -3.35 7.27 -9.90
N PRO A 66 -4.61 6.83 -9.85
CA PRO A 66 -5.82 7.59 -9.47
C PRO A 66 -6.17 7.49 -7.98
N ILE A 67 -5.39 6.81 -7.13
CA ILE A 67 -5.79 6.41 -5.77
C ILE A 67 -5.42 7.47 -4.73
N THR A 68 -4.14 7.80 -4.58
CA THR A 68 -3.68 8.74 -3.52
C THR A 68 -4.33 10.12 -3.65
N VAL A 69 -4.55 10.59 -4.89
CA VAL A 69 -5.21 11.86 -5.16
C VAL A 69 -6.60 11.96 -4.52
N VAL A 70 -7.31 10.82 -4.41
CA VAL A 70 -8.63 10.76 -3.74
C VAL A 70 -8.52 11.12 -2.26
N LEU A 71 -7.49 10.64 -1.57
CA LEU A 71 -7.27 10.96 -0.16
C LEU A 71 -7.00 12.45 0.05
N VAL A 72 -6.21 13.06 -0.85
CA VAL A 72 -5.91 14.51 -0.83
C VAL A 72 -7.18 15.33 -1.10
N GLU A 73 -7.98 14.92 -2.09
CA GLU A 73 -9.26 15.57 -2.43
C GLU A 73 -10.27 15.52 -1.28
N GLU A 74 -10.25 14.45 -0.48
CA GLU A 74 -11.10 14.31 0.71
C GLU A 74 -10.51 15.06 1.94
N GLY A 75 -9.42 15.83 1.78
CA GLY A 75 -8.85 16.70 2.80
C GLY A 75 -8.05 15.99 3.88
N LEU A 76 -7.49 14.82 3.58
CA LEU A 76 -6.63 14.06 4.48
C LEU A 76 -5.16 14.51 4.37
N GLN A 77 -4.38 14.31 5.42
CA GLN A 77 -2.93 14.53 5.42
C GLN A 77 -2.23 13.27 4.93
N VAL A 78 -1.81 13.26 3.65
CA VAL A 78 -1.32 12.05 3.00
C VAL A 78 0.20 11.98 2.99
N PHE A 79 0.72 10.77 3.18
CA PHE A 79 2.13 10.38 3.06
C PHE A 79 2.22 9.17 2.14
N GLY A 80 3.16 9.17 1.19
CA GLY A 80 3.35 8.08 0.25
C GLY A 80 4.63 7.30 0.52
N VAL A 81 4.62 6.00 0.21
CA VAL A 81 5.82 5.15 0.16
C VAL A 81 5.76 4.33 -1.12
N ASP A 82 6.81 4.39 -1.94
CA ASP A 82 6.96 3.54 -3.12
C ASP A 82 8.44 3.24 -3.37
N ALA A 83 8.75 2.06 -3.87
CA ALA A 83 10.12 1.63 -4.10
C ALA A 83 10.66 1.99 -5.49
N ALA A 84 9.78 2.38 -6.45
CA ALA A 84 10.16 2.72 -7.81
C ALA A 84 10.48 4.22 -7.95
N PRO A 85 11.75 4.61 -8.18
CA PRO A 85 12.15 6.03 -8.32
C PRO A 85 11.34 6.79 -9.38
N SER A 86 11.01 6.14 -10.50
CA SER A 86 10.20 6.75 -11.57
C SER A 86 8.77 7.05 -11.10
N PHE A 87 8.19 6.20 -10.25
CA PHE A 87 6.87 6.45 -9.66
C PHE A 87 6.92 7.56 -8.63
N VAL A 88 7.96 7.60 -7.80
CA VAL A 88 8.17 8.69 -6.83
C VAL A 88 8.29 10.05 -7.54
N ALA A 89 9.05 10.12 -8.63
CA ALA A 89 9.15 11.34 -9.44
C ALA A 89 7.80 11.75 -10.04
N ALA A 90 7.03 10.79 -10.56
CA ALA A 90 5.69 11.04 -11.08
C ALA A 90 4.71 11.46 -9.97
N PHE A 91 4.79 10.86 -8.79
CA PHE A 91 3.99 11.23 -7.62
C PHE A 91 4.24 12.69 -7.21
N GLN A 92 5.52 13.10 -7.09
CA GLN A 92 5.88 14.48 -6.76
C GLN A 92 5.36 15.50 -7.78
N HIS A 93 5.33 15.10 -9.07
CA HIS A 93 4.73 15.91 -10.12
C HIS A 93 3.21 16.00 -9.99
N ASN A 94 2.54 14.88 -9.70
CA ASN A 94 1.08 14.80 -9.64
C ASN A 94 0.49 15.41 -8.37
N LEU A 95 1.19 15.30 -7.24
CA LEU A 95 0.78 15.71 -5.90
C LEU A 95 1.88 16.58 -5.24
N PRO A 96 2.16 17.77 -5.78
CA PRO A 96 3.21 18.62 -5.27
C PRO A 96 2.95 19.01 -3.80
N GLY A 97 3.97 18.86 -2.97
CA GLY A 97 3.90 19.15 -1.53
C GLY A 97 3.39 17.99 -0.67
N THR A 98 2.93 16.88 -1.26
CA THR A 98 2.61 15.66 -0.52
C THR A 98 3.90 14.88 -0.23
N PRO A 99 4.24 14.58 1.05
CA PRO A 99 5.42 13.80 1.39
C PRO A 99 5.41 12.40 0.77
N ILE A 100 6.54 11.99 0.21
CA ILE A 100 6.76 10.64 -0.31
C ILE A 100 8.18 10.16 -0.03
N ALA A 101 8.33 8.92 0.41
CA ALA A 101 9.60 8.23 0.58
C ALA A 101 9.84 7.24 -0.57
N CYS A 102 11.08 7.24 -1.13
CA CYS A 102 11.51 6.30 -2.16
C CYS A 102 12.22 5.12 -1.51
N GLU A 103 11.44 4.13 -1.05
CA GLU A 103 11.98 2.98 -0.31
C GLU A 103 11.02 1.79 -0.36
N PRO A 104 11.53 0.55 -0.23
CA PRO A 104 10.69 -0.63 -0.10
C PRO A 104 9.89 -0.58 1.19
N VAL A 105 8.61 -0.94 1.11
CA VAL A 105 7.67 -0.87 2.25
C VAL A 105 8.15 -1.64 3.49
N LEU A 106 8.85 -2.76 3.30
CA LEU A 106 9.33 -3.58 4.42
C LEU A 106 10.54 -2.99 5.15
N GLU A 107 11.21 -2.00 4.56
CA GLU A 107 12.39 -1.33 5.11
C GLU A 107 12.11 0.13 5.46
N SER A 108 10.91 0.62 5.12
CA SER A 108 10.50 2.00 5.36
C SER A 108 10.52 2.33 6.86
N SER A 109 11.01 3.52 7.20
CA SER A 109 10.84 4.08 8.54
C SER A 109 9.44 4.64 8.77
N PHE A 110 8.61 4.71 7.71
CA PHE A 110 7.28 5.32 7.74
C PHE A 110 7.31 6.73 8.34
N PHE A 111 8.30 7.53 7.96
CA PHE A 111 8.51 8.90 8.44
C PHE A 111 8.68 8.98 9.98
N ASP A 112 9.10 7.89 10.64
CA ASP A 112 9.29 7.77 12.10
C ASP A 112 8.06 8.21 12.91
N ARG A 113 6.84 7.85 12.42
CA ARG A 113 5.57 8.25 13.05
C ARG A 113 4.49 7.19 12.93
N THR A 114 3.40 7.38 13.66
CA THR A 114 2.15 6.62 13.53
C THR A 114 1.11 7.42 12.75
N PHE A 115 0.07 6.73 12.26
CA PHE A 115 -0.96 7.26 11.38
C PHE A 115 -2.35 6.91 11.89
N ASP A 116 -3.31 7.79 11.59
CA ASP A 116 -4.73 7.52 11.82
C ASP A 116 -5.28 6.46 10.86
N ALA A 117 -4.65 6.33 9.68
CA ALA A 117 -5.02 5.30 8.74
C ALA A 117 -3.86 4.85 7.83
N VAL A 118 -3.96 3.60 7.37
CA VAL A 118 -3.06 2.97 6.38
C VAL A 118 -3.89 2.57 5.17
N LEU A 119 -3.42 2.95 3.98
CA LEU A 119 -3.93 2.47 2.70
C LEU A 119 -2.86 1.62 2.01
N SER A 120 -3.25 0.51 1.36
CA SER A 120 -2.34 -0.33 0.57
C SER A 120 -3.10 -1.01 -0.56
N ILE A 121 -3.15 -0.37 -1.72
CA ILE A 121 -3.91 -0.82 -2.88
C ILE A 121 -2.97 -1.39 -3.94
N GLY A 122 -3.12 -2.67 -4.24
CA GLY A 122 -2.34 -3.33 -5.30
C GLY A 122 -0.90 -3.70 -4.90
N LEU A 123 -0.55 -3.67 -3.61
CA LEU A 123 0.79 -3.99 -3.12
C LEU A 123 0.89 -5.39 -2.52
N MET A 124 -0.09 -5.79 -1.70
CA MET A 124 0.02 -6.98 -0.85
C MET A 124 0.46 -8.22 -1.63
N PHE A 125 -0.16 -8.48 -2.76
CA PHE A 125 0.10 -9.67 -3.56
C PHE A 125 1.42 -9.64 -4.37
N LEU A 126 2.12 -8.49 -4.42
CA LEU A 126 3.45 -8.37 -5.02
C LEU A 126 4.55 -8.89 -4.09
N LEU A 127 4.24 -9.09 -2.82
CA LEU A 127 5.14 -9.57 -1.79
C LEU A 127 5.03 -11.09 -1.65
N LYS A 128 6.15 -11.74 -1.29
CA LYS A 128 6.14 -13.17 -0.94
C LYS A 128 5.31 -13.40 0.32
N ALA A 129 4.89 -14.64 0.56
CA ALA A 129 4.05 -14.98 1.69
C ALA A 129 4.59 -14.50 3.04
N GLU A 130 5.88 -14.73 3.31
CA GLU A 130 6.54 -14.31 4.55
C GLU A 130 6.63 -12.79 4.69
N GLU A 131 6.80 -12.09 3.57
CA GLU A 131 6.84 -10.63 3.50
C GLU A 131 5.46 -10.02 3.78
N GLN A 132 4.38 -10.67 3.33
CA GLN A 132 3.01 -10.26 3.63
C GLN A 132 2.72 -10.40 5.13
N HIS A 133 3.19 -11.47 5.79
CA HIS A 133 3.10 -11.62 7.24
C HIS A 133 3.84 -10.49 7.96
N LEU A 134 5.01 -10.11 7.47
CA LEU A 134 5.77 -9.00 8.03
C LEU A 134 5.04 -7.67 7.84
N LEU A 135 4.52 -7.40 6.63
CA LEU A 135 3.82 -6.15 6.35
C LEU A 135 2.57 -5.97 7.23
N ILE A 136 1.81 -7.05 7.47
CA ILE A 136 0.64 -6.99 8.37
C ILE A 136 1.05 -6.61 9.81
N ARG A 137 2.17 -7.13 10.31
CA ARG A 137 2.71 -6.70 11.62
C ARG A 137 3.11 -5.22 11.61
N ARG A 138 3.72 -4.76 10.52
CA ARG A 138 4.10 -3.36 10.36
C ARG A 138 2.89 -2.43 10.29
N PHE A 139 1.76 -2.86 9.72
CA PHE A 139 0.51 -2.09 9.81
C PHE A 139 0.12 -1.83 11.27
N ALA A 140 0.21 -2.86 12.13
CA ALA A 140 -0.10 -2.70 13.55
C ALA A 140 0.88 -1.80 14.31
N GLU A 141 2.15 -1.74 13.88
CA GLU A 141 3.17 -0.88 14.48
C GLU A 141 2.91 0.60 14.21
N ILE A 142 2.44 0.93 13.00
CA ILE A 142 2.27 2.31 12.54
C ILE A 142 0.86 2.87 12.69
N LEU A 143 -0.13 2.04 13.02
CA LEU A 143 -1.49 2.50 13.31
C LEU A 143 -1.62 2.98 14.76
N VAL A 144 -2.25 4.12 14.94
CA VAL A 144 -2.71 4.53 16.26
C VAL A 144 -3.81 3.59 16.77
N PRO A 145 -4.06 3.47 18.09
CA PRO A 145 -5.23 2.77 18.61
C PRO A 145 -6.53 3.30 17.96
N GLY A 146 -7.37 2.42 17.46
CA GLY A 146 -8.57 2.77 16.70
C GLY A 146 -8.32 3.22 15.25
N GLY A 147 -7.06 3.28 14.81
CA GLY A 147 -6.70 3.64 13.43
C GLY A 147 -7.24 2.66 12.40
N ARG A 148 -7.46 3.13 11.18
CA ARG A 148 -8.13 2.39 10.10
C ARG A 148 -7.13 1.83 9.09
N LEU A 149 -7.44 0.68 8.54
CA LEU A 149 -6.67 0.03 7.48
C LEU A 149 -7.59 -0.30 6.31
N LEU A 150 -7.16 0.02 5.09
CA LEU A 150 -7.76 -0.52 3.87
C LEU A 150 -6.66 -1.08 2.98
N PHE A 151 -6.74 -2.36 2.65
CA PHE A 151 -5.82 -2.95 1.67
C PHE A 151 -6.53 -3.90 0.73
N THR A 152 -5.86 -4.23 -0.38
CA THR A 152 -6.39 -5.16 -1.38
C THR A 152 -5.53 -6.40 -1.55
N SER A 153 -6.20 -7.52 -1.81
CA SER A 153 -5.62 -8.75 -2.33
C SER A 153 -6.69 -9.51 -3.14
N THR A 154 -6.66 -10.82 -3.16
CA THR A 154 -7.75 -11.65 -3.69
C THR A 154 -8.38 -12.49 -2.58
N ALA A 155 -9.67 -12.82 -2.72
CA ALA A 155 -10.39 -13.62 -1.71
C ALA A 155 -9.88 -15.06 -1.63
N LYS A 156 -9.46 -15.63 -2.76
CA LYS A 156 -8.94 -17.00 -2.84
C LYS A 156 -7.42 -17.02 -2.76
N PRO A 157 -6.82 -17.99 -2.03
CA PRO A 157 -5.39 -18.19 -2.07
C PRO A 157 -4.97 -18.74 -3.43
N HIS A 158 -4.04 -18.08 -4.12
CA HIS A 158 -3.43 -18.56 -5.37
C HIS A 158 -2.20 -17.73 -5.73
N ALA A 159 -1.44 -18.23 -6.69
CA ALA A 159 -0.33 -17.51 -7.30
C ALA A 159 -0.60 -17.35 -8.81
N TRP A 160 -0.12 -16.23 -9.35
CA TRP A 160 -0.22 -15.94 -10.79
C TRP A 160 0.99 -15.14 -11.27
N THR A 161 1.14 -15.05 -12.57
CA THR A 161 2.13 -14.17 -13.19
C THR A 161 1.55 -12.76 -13.33
N ASP A 162 2.19 -11.76 -12.72
CA ASP A 162 1.80 -10.36 -12.90
C ASP A 162 1.93 -9.93 -14.36
N ALA A 163 0.87 -9.35 -14.90
CA ALA A 163 0.77 -9.03 -16.32
C ALA A 163 1.72 -7.90 -16.76
N MET A 164 2.16 -7.05 -15.83
CA MET A 164 3.05 -5.92 -16.12
C MET A 164 4.52 -6.32 -15.99
N THR A 165 4.88 -6.98 -14.90
CA THR A 165 6.26 -7.27 -14.56
C THR A 165 6.73 -8.66 -15.02
N GLY A 166 5.79 -9.58 -15.26
CA GLY A 166 6.08 -10.99 -15.53
C GLY A 166 6.56 -11.75 -14.28
N LEU A 167 6.58 -11.13 -13.11
CA LEU A 167 6.97 -11.78 -11.86
C LEU A 167 5.79 -12.49 -11.21
N GLU A 168 6.08 -13.39 -10.29
CA GLU A 168 5.05 -14.07 -9.51
C GLU A 168 4.39 -13.13 -8.51
N SER A 169 3.06 -13.14 -8.50
CA SER A 169 2.21 -12.54 -7.47
C SER A 169 1.53 -13.64 -6.68
N VAL A 170 1.34 -13.42 -5.38
CA VAL A 170 0.78 -14.43 -4.45
C VAL A 170 -0.29 -13.81 -3.57
N SER A 171 -1.44 -14.46 -3.44
CA SER A 171 -2.44 -14.14 -2.41
C SER A 171 -2.54 -15.28 -1.40
N LEU A 172 -2.56 -14.94 -0.11
CA LEU A 172 -2.79 -15.88 0.97
C LEU A 172 -4.28 -16.24 1.13
N GLY A 173 -5.16 -15.45 0.51
CA GLY A 173 -6.61 -15.60 0.61
C GLY A 173 -7.19 -14.96 1.87
N ALA A 174 -8.50 -14.67 1.81
CA ALA A 174 -9.19 -13.89 2.84
C ALA A 174 -9.14 -14.53 4.24
N GLU A 175 -9.21 -15.86 4.33
CA GLU A 175 -9.18 -16.57 5.61
C GLU A 175 -7.84 -16.35 6.34
N GLU A 176 -6.70 -16.51 5.63
CA GLU A 176 -5.39 -16.30 6.24
C GLU A 176 -5.14 -14.82 6.56
N TYR A 177 -5.58 -13.90 5.71
CA TYR A 177 -5.48 -12.48 6.04
C TYR A 177 -6.25 -12.10 7.30
N ARG A 178 -7.49 -12.59 7.50
CA ARG A 178 -8.27 -12.34 8.74
C ARG A 178 -7.53 -12.87 9.97
N LYS A 179 -6.96 -14.06 9.88
CA LYS A 179 -6.19 -14.68 10.97
C LYS A 179 -4.95 -13.85 11.31
N LEU A 180 -4.15 -13.45 10.30
CA LEU A 180 -2.94 -12.65 10.49
C LEU A 180 -3.25 -11.27 11.07
N LEU A 181 -4.29 -10.60 10.58
CA LEU A 181 -4.78 -9.34 11.12
C LEU A 181 -5.18 -9.51 12.59
N GLY A 182 -5.95 -10.55 12.92
CA GLY A 182 -6.37 -10.83 14.29
C GLY A 182 -5.19 -11.04 15.24
N VAL A 183 -4.15 -11.78 14.80
CA VAL A 183 -2.90 -11.96 15.57
C VAL A 183 -2.18 -10.63 15.78
N ALA A 184 -2.23 -9.73 14.82
CA ALA A 184 -1.64 -8.38 14.91
C ALA A 184 -2.51 -7.38 15.72
N GLY A 185 -3.68 -7.80 16.22
CA GLY A 185 -4.59 -6.93 16.97
C GLY A 185 -5.45 -6.03 16.08
N ILE A 186 -5.57 -6.35 14.81
CA ILE A 186 -6.38 -5.65 13.82
C ILE A 186 -7.64 -6.45 13.54
N SER A 187 -8.81 -5.83 13.64
CA SER A 187 -10.11 -6.47 13.41
C SER A 187 -10.68 -6.04 12.06
N VAL A 188 -11.11 -7.00 11.25
CA VAL A 188 -11.80 -6.72 9.99
C VAL A 188 -13.21 -6.23 10.30
N ALA A 189 -13.58 -5.04 9.81
CA ALA A 189 -14.88 -4.43 9.96
C ALA A 189 -15.81 -4.76 8.79
N ALA A 190 -15.24 -4.77 7.57
CA ALA A 190 -15.98 -5.06 6.35
C ALA A 190 -15.04 -5.58 5.26
N GLU A 191 -15.62 -6.26 4.29
CA GLU A 191 -14.93 -6.70 3.09
C GLU A 191 -15.79 -6.32 1.87
N TYR A 192 -15.11 -5.92 0.80
CA TYR A 192 -15.75 -5.49 -0.44
C TYR A 192 -15.12 -6.19 -1.63
N GLU A 193 -15.87 -6.39 -2.67
CA GLU A 193 -15.37 -6.85 -3.96
C GLU A 193 -15.52 -5.73 -4.99
N ASP A 194 -14.57 -5.64 -5.90
CA ASP A 194 -14.59 -4.71 -7.01
C ASP A 194 -14.22 -5.45 -8.31
N VAL A 195 -14.28 -4.76 -9.42
CA VAL A 195 -13.97 -5.30 -10.74
C VAL A 195 -12.56 -5.93 -10.76
N GLY A 196 -12.43 -7.09 -11.40
CA GLY A 196 -11.13 -7.75 -11.57
C GLY A 196 -10.66 -8.56 -10.36
N GLU A 197 -11.58 -9.16 -9.62
CA GLU A 197 -11.29 -10.03 -8.45
C GLU A 197 -10.58 -9.32 -7.29
N SER A 198 -10.54 -7.97 -7.31
CA SER A 198 -9.98 -7.19 -6.21
C SER A 198 -10.88 -7.32 -4.98
N HIS A 199 -10.33 -7.87 -3.91
CA HIS A 199 -10.98 -8.00 -2.61
C HIS A 199 -10.35 -7.00 -1.62
N TYR A 200 -11.20 -6.18 -1.01
CA TYR A 200 -10.79 -5.12 -0.09
C TYR A 200 -11.07 -5.53 1.34
N PHE A 201 -10.08 -5.34 2.19
CA PHE A 201 -10.18 -5.55 3.63
C PHE A 201 -10.21 -4.19 4.31
N ASP A 202 -11.38 -3.80 4.84
CA ASP A 202 -11.55 -2.64 5.68
C ASP A 202 -11.48 -3.09 7.14
N ALA A 203 -10.48 -2.60 7.86
CA ALA A 203 -10.16 -3.07 9.19
C ALA A 203 -9.79 -1.89 10.11
N PHE A 204 -9.70 -2.15 11.42
CA PHE A 204 -9.30 -1.18 12.42
C PHE A 204 -8.38 -1.79 13.48
N MET A 205 -7.45 -0.99 13.96
CA MET A 205 -6.57 -1.35 15.06
C MET A 205 -7.36 -1.38 16.37
N GLY A 206 -7.34 -2.49 17.08
CA GLY A 206 -7.95 -2.58 18.42
C GLY A 206 -7.31 -1.57 19.39
N ASN A 207 -8.04 -1.22 20.43
CA ASN A 207 -7.44 -0.48 21.53
C ASN A 207 -6.35 -1.36 22.16
N LYS A 208 -5.09 -0.91 22.11
CA LYS A 208 -4.00 -1.59 22.83
C LYS A 208 -4.36 -1.54 24.31
N ILE A 209 -4.84 -2.66 24.87
CA ILE A 209 -4.89 -2.84 26.32
C ILE A 209 -3.42 -2.95 26.74
N ILE A 210 -2.84 -1.84 27.16
CA ILE A 210 -1.54 -1.89 27.86
C ILE A 210 -1.84 -2.63 29.15
N ALA A 211 -1.56 -3.94 29.19
CA ALA A 211 -1.59 -4.67 30.43
C ALA A 211 -0.60 -3.97 31.37
N PRO A 212 -1.02 -3.57 32.59
CA PRO A 212 -0.09 -2.96 33.52
C PRO A 212 1.06 -3.93 33.77
N LEU A 213 2.30 -3.43 33.61
CA LEU A 213 3.49 -4.16 34.03
C LEU A 213 3.23 -4.62 35.46
N LYS A 214 3.17 -5.94 35.66
CA LYS A 214 3.13 -6.47 37.02
C LYS A 214 4.40 -6.03 37.76
N PRO A 215 4.26 -5.50 38.98
CA PRO A 215 5.39 -5.06 39.79
C PRO A 215 6.35 -6.19 40.08
#